data_0efaf0db7ac029ada383741d631ca480
#
_entry.id   0efaf0db7ac029ada383741d631ca480
#
_cell.length_a   1.000
_cell.length_b   1.000
_cell.length_c   1.000
_cell.angle_alpha   90.00
_cell.angle_beta   90.00
_cell.angle_gamma   90.00
#
_symmetry.space_group_name_H-M   'P 1'
#
loop_
_entity.id
_entity.type
_entity.pdbx_description
1 polymer ?
#
loop_
_entity_poly.entity_id
_entity_poly.type
_entity_poly.pdbx_seq_one_letter_code
_entity_poly.pdbx_strand_id
1 'polypeptide(L)'
;MNAPQPEHLNNHHRNTLRQLFQHPTSHNIEWRSVLSLLEAVGTIEQRSDGKLSVTLGPETEVFEPPTDKDIDTQMVVDLRRMLAAAGYEAHRAT
;
A
#
# COMPACT_ATOMS: atom_id res chain seq x y z
N MET A 1 -3.28 13.96 -16.36
CA MET A 1 -2.98 14.22 -16.00
C MET A 1 -2.67 14.02 -15.03
N ASN A 2 -2.93 13.47 -14.74
CA ASN A 2 -2.60 13.62 -13.52
C ASN A 2 -1.99 12.55 -12.86
N ALA A 3 -1.15 12.77 -11.96
CA ALA A 3 -0.67 11.82 -11.01
C ALA A 3 -1.83 11.26 -10.24
N PRO A 4 -1.67 10.10 -9.59
CA PRO A 4 -2.71 9.58 -8.72
C PRO A 4 -3.14 10.62 -7.72
N GLN A 5 -4.41 10.67 -7.45
CA GLN A 5 -4.98 11.73 -6.66
C GLN A 5 -5.39 11.27 -5.30
N PRO A 6 -4.93 11.94 -4.27
CA PRO A 6 -5.37 11.62 -2.91
C PRO A 6 -6.86 11.81 -2.72
N GLU A 7 -7.51 12.54 -3.60
CA GLU A 7 -8.94 12.79 -3.45
C GLU A 7 -9.77 11.53 -3.58
N HIS A 8 -9.19 10.46 -4.16
CA HIS A 8 -9.89 9.18 -4.22
C HIS A 8 -9.77 8.40 -2.92
N LEU A 9 -9.03 8.94 -1.97
CA LEU A 9 -8.76 8.24 -0.73
C LEU A 9 -9.57 8.86 0.39
N ASN A 10 -10.15 8.01 1.24
CA ASN A 10 -10.81 8.51 2.43
C ASN A 10 -9.75 8.71 3.53
N ASN A 11 -10.18 9.18 4.71
CA ASN A 11 -9.25 9.45 5.79
C ASN A 11 -8.52 8.22 6.26
N HIS A 12 -9.20 7.08 6.24
CA HIS A 12 -8.57 5.83 6.64
C HIS A 12 -7.43 5.47 5.70
N HIS A 13 -7.66 5.63 4.39
CA HIS A 13 -6.62 5.35 3.40
C HIS A 13 -5.44 6.30 3.57
N ARG A 14 -5.70 7.57 3.85
CA ARG A 14 -4.63 8.53 4.04
C ARG A 14 -3.81 8.21 5.27
N ASN A 15 -4.47 7.75 6.33
CA ASN A 15 -3.75 7.36 7.53
C ASN A 15 -2.84 6.16 7.27
N THR A 16 -3.34 5.17 6.53
CA THR A 16 -2.53 4.00 6.19
C THR A 16 -1.34 4.41 5.36
N LEU A 17 -1.56 5.27 4.38
CA LEU A 17 -0.49 5.75 3.52
C LEU A 17 0.57 6.48 4.36
N ARG A 18 0.13 7.31 5.29
CA ARG A 18 1.06 8.03 6.16
C ARG A 18 1.87 7.07 7.01
N GLN A 19 1.23 6.03 7.53
CA GLN A 19 1.93 5.03 8.34
C GLN A 19 2.98 4.30 7.51
N LEU A 20 2.68 4.02 6.25
CA LEU A 20 3.63 3.30 5.39
C LEU A 20 4.88 4.12 5.11
N PHE A 21 4.75 5.45 5.10
CA PHE A 21 5.90 6.33 4.84
C PHE A 21 6.52 6.91 6.11
N GLN A 22 6.01 6.51 7.26
CA GLN A 22 6.48 7.05 8.54
C GLN A 22 7.89 6.59 8.87
N HIS A 23 8.67 7.47 9.48
CA HIS A 23 9.99 7.14 9.99
C HIS A 23 10.06 7.53 11.46
N PRO A 24 10.47 6.64 12.31
CA PRO A 24 10.81 5.24 12.04
C PRO A 24 9.58 4.44 11.63
N THR A 25 9.83 3.28 11.02
CA THR A 25 8.75 2.45 10.50
C THR A 25 7.79 2.04 11.59
N SER A 26 6.50 2.18 11.32
CA SER A 26 5.46 1.74 12.23
C SER A 26 5.39 0.21 12.24
N HIS A 27 5.07 -0.35 13.40
CA HIS A 27 4.99 -1.81 13.54
C HIS A 27 3.57 -2.31 13.72
N ASN A 28 2.57 -1.43 13.61
CA ASN A 28 1.19 -1.86 13.82
C ASN A 28 0.29 -1.47 12.66
N ILE A 29 0.79 -1.64 11.45
CA ILE A 29 0.00 -1.38 10.25
C ILE A 29 -0.78 -2.64 9.92
N GLU A 30 -2.10 -2.57 9.94
CA GLU A 30 -2.94 -3.74 9.73
C GLU A 30 -3.04 -4.11 8.27
N TRP A 31 -2.99 -5.41 8.01
CA TRP A 31 -3.10 -5.92 6.66
C TRP A 31 -4.42 -5.51 6.00
N ARG A 32 -5.52 -5.56 6.74
CA ARG A 32 -6.82 -5.17 6.20
C ARG A 32 -6.84 -3.71 5.73
N SER A 33 -6.13 -2.85 6.46
CA SER A 33 -6.04 -1.44 6.08
C SER A 33 -5.21 -1.28 4.82
N VAL A 34 -4.14 -2.06 4.71
CA VAL A 34 -3.31 -2.05 3.51
C VAL A 34 -4.11 -2.52 2.30
N LEU A 35 -4.87 -3.61 2.45
CA LEU A 35 -5.70 -4.10 1.36
C LEU A 35 -6.68 -3.04 0.89
N SER A 36 -7.33 -2.37 1.83
CA SER A 36 -8.29 -1.33 1.47
C SER A 36 -7.61 -0.22 0.70
N LEU A 37 -6.42 0.20 1.13
CA LEU A 37 -5.66 1.23 0.43
C LEU A 37 -5.28 0.76 -0.97
N LEU A 38 -4.76 -0.45 -1.09
CA LEU A 38 -4.31 -0.95 -2.38
C LEU A 38 -5.47 -1.08 -3.37
N GLU A 39 -6.65 -1.45 -2.88
CA GLU A 39 -7.81 -1.52 -3.74
C GLU A 39 -8.23 -0.13 -4.22
N ALA A 40 -7.97 0.88 -3.41
CA ALA A 40 -8.33 2.24 -3.78
C ALA A 40 -7.36 2.84 -4.80
N VAL A 41 -6.09 2.45 -4.74
CA VAL A 41 -5.07 3.07 -5.60
C VAL A 41 -4.62 2.19 -6.75
N GLY A 42 -5.01 0.91 -6.76
CA GLY A 42 -4.56 0.01 -7.80
C GLY A 42 -5.50 -1.16 -7.98
N THR A 43 -4.93 -2.26 -8.43
CA THR A 43 -5.69 -3.47 -8.71
C THR A 43 -5.09 -4.64 -7.95
N ILE A 44 -5.95 -5.48 -7.36
CA ILE A 44 -5.50 -6.67 -6.65
C ILE A 44 -6.18 -7.87 -7.29
N GLU A 45 -5.37 -8.89 -7.61
CA GLU A 45 -5.89 -10.15 -8.13
C GLU A 45 -5.40 -11.28 -7.26
N GLN A 46 -6.32 -12.16 -6.88
CA GLN A 46 -5.95 -13.33 -6.09
C GLN A 46 -5.47 -14.44 -7.02
N ARG A 47 -4.31 -14.95 -6.71
CA ARG A 47 -3.72 -16.03 -7.51
C ARG A 47 -4.17 -17.39 -6.99
N SER A 48 -4.04 -18.39 -7.83
CA SER A 48 -4.45 -19.75 -7.44
C SER A 48 -3.55 -20.34 -6.37
N ASP A 49 -2.34 -19.77 -6.20
CA ASP A 49 -1.41 -20.25 -5.17
C ASP A 49 -1.62 -19.56 -3.82
N GLY A 50 -2.67 -18.76 -3.70
CA GLY A 50 -2.96 -18.06 -2.45
C GLY A 50 -2.31 -16.72 -2.30
N LYS A 51 -1.44 -16.36 -3.22
CA LYS A 51 -0.77 -15.06 -3.18
C LYS A 51 -1.60 -14.03 -3.90
N LEU A 52 -1.23 -12.76 -3.73
CA LEU A 52 -1.92 -11.64 -4.36
C LEU A 52 -1.01 -10.94 -5.33
N SER A 53 -1.54 -10.63 -6.51
CA SER A 53 -0.85 -9.84 -7.49
C SER A 53 -1.38 -8.41 -7.36
N VAL A 54 -0.50 -7.48 -7.03
CA VAL A 54 -0.88 -6.08 -6.79
C VAL A 54 -0.26 -5.21 -7.87
N THR A 55 -1.09 -4.44 -8.56
CA THR A 55 -0.63 -3.54 -9.61
C THR A 55 -0.89 -2.11 -9.17
N LEU A 56 0.18 -1.31 -9.12
CA LEU A 56 0.11 0.11 -8.81
C LEU A 56 0.85 0.85 -9.92
N GLY A 57 0.11 1.65 -10.70
CA GLY A 57 0.71 2.34 -11.82
C GLY A 57 1.38 1.35 -12.76
N PRO A 58 2.66 1.56 -13.08
CA PRO A 58 3.33 0.67 -14.04
C PRO A 58 3.90 -0.60 -13.42
N GLU A 59 3.79 -0.78 -12.11
CA GLU A 59 4.43 -1.90 -11.44
C GLU A 59 3.44 -2.92 -10.94
N THR A 60 3.84 -4.18 -11.03
CA THR A 60 3.08 -5.30 -10.47
C THR A 60 4.01 -6.14 -9.63
N GLU A 61 3.59 -6.45 -8.41
CA GLU A 61 4.35 -7.34 -7.53
C GLU A 61 3.42 -8.35 -6.90
N VAL A 62 3.99 -9.48 -6.56
CA VAL A 62 3.24 -10.56 -5.91
C VAL A 62 3.55 -10.53 -4.43
N PHE A 63 2.52 -10.52 -3.60
CA PHE A 63 2.67 -10.51 -2.15
C PHE A 63 2.01 -11.75 -1.55
N GLU A 64 2.64 -12.24 -0.51
CA GLU A 64 2.04 -13.31 0.27
C GLU A 64 1.29 -12.69 1.44
N PRO A 65 -0.03 -12.93 1.56
CA PRO A 65 -0.78 -12.34 2.68
C PRO A 65 -0.16 -12.76 4.01
N PRO A 66 -0.02 -11.82 4.94
CA PRO A 66 0.53 -12.18 6.25
C PRO A 66 -0.44 -13.06 7.03
N THR A 67 0.11 -13.86 7.93
CA THR A 67 -0.72 -14.70 8.79
C THR A 67 -1.19 -13.91 10.01
N ASP A 68 -0.49 -12.82 10.33
CA ASP A 68 -0.85 -11.99 11.47
C ASP A 68 -1.71 -10.82 11.03
N LYS A 69 -2.28 -10.14 12.02
CA LYS A 69 -3.09 -8.96 11.74
C LYS A 69 -2.28 -7.85 11.10
N ASP A 70 -1.03 -7.70 11.53
CA ASP A 70 -0.17 -6.62 11.07
C ASP A 70 0.82 -7.10 10.04
N ILE A 71 1.21 -6.21 9.13
CA ILE A 71 2.23 -6.53 8.13
C ILE A 71 3.62 -6.39 8.77
N ASP A 72 4.59 -7.07 8.16
CA ASP A 72 5.96 -7.00 8.69
C ASP A 72 6.72 -5.86 8.02
N THR A 73 7.94 -5.63 8.53
CA THR A 73 8.77 -4.52 8.06
C THR A 73 9.13 -4.65 6.58
N GLN A 74 9.38 -5.88 6.13
CA GLN A 74 9.75 -6.07 4.73
C GLN A 74 8.62 -5.66 3.81
N MET A 75 7.39 -6.00 4.18
CA MET A 75 6.24 -5.61 3.37
C MET A 75 6.07 -4.10 3.37
N VAL A 76 6.33 -3.43 4.50
CA VAL A 76 6.28 -1.98 4.54
C VAL A 76 7.24 -1.38 3.53
N VAL A 77 8.46 -1.90 3.50
CA VAL A 77 9.48 -1.41 2.57
C VAL A 77 9.04 -1.60 1.12
N ASP A 78 8.53 -2.79 0.81
CA ASP A 78 8.12 -3.09 -0.56
C ASP A 78 6.95 -2.21 -0.99
N LEU A 79 5.96 -2.04 -0.11
CA LEU A 79 4.80 -1.22 -0.43
C LEU A 79 5.18 0.25 -0.57
N ARG A 80 6.07 0.73 0.30
CA ARG A 80 6.54 2.11 0.22
C ARG A 80 7.18 2.36 -1.15
N ARG A 81 8.01 1.42 -1.59
CA ARG A 81 8.67 1.57 -2.87
C ARG A 81 7.67 1.59 -4.02
N MET A 82 6.71 0.68 -4.00
CA MET A 82 5.71 0.63 -5.06
C MET A 82 4.84 1.89 -5.08
N LEU A 83 4.41 2.33 -3.91
CA LEU A 83 3.56 3.50 -3.81
C LEU A 83 4.30 4.75 -4.27
N ALA A 84 5.57 4.88 -3.88
CA ALA A 84 6.36 6.02 -4.32
C ALA A 84 6.53 6.02 -5.83
N ALA A 85 6.78 4.85 -6.41
CA ALA A 85 6.92 4.73 -7.86
C ALA A 85 5.64 5.09 -8.58
N ALA A 86 4.50 4.88 -7.93
CA ALA A 86 3.20 5.22 -8.51
C ALA A 86 2.80 6.67 -8.22
N GLY A 87 3.64 7.43 -7.53
CA GLY A 87 3.38 8.83 -7.28
C GLY A 87 2.79 9.16 -5.92
N TYR A 88 2.62 8.17 -5.05
CA TYR A 88 2.05 8.39 -3.74
C TYR A 88 3.17 8.56 -2.72
N GLU A 89 3.30 9.77 -2.19
CA GLU A 89 4.29 10.06 -1.15
C GLU A 89 3.61 10.88 -0.08
N ALA A 90 3.40 10.27 1.08
CA ALA A 90 2.60 10.92 2.11
C ALA A 90 3.18 12.25 2.55
N HIS A 91 4.51 12.33 2.66
CA HIS A 91 5.12 13.56 3.14
C HIS A 91 5.01 14.69 2.13
N ARG A 92 4.80 14.35 0.86
CA ARG A 92 4.65 15.38 -0.14
C ARG A 92 3.24 15.91 -0.22
N ALA A 93 2.31 15.22 0.37
CA ALA A 93 0.93 15.64 0.36
C ALA A 93 0.67 16.76 1.35
N THR A 94 1.62 17.06 2.20
CA THR A 94 1.43 18.12 3.19
C THR A 94 1.75 19.48 2.64
#